data_36c57e539e4117f36978707b0dc016b7
#
_entry.id   36c57e539e4117f36978707b0dc016b7
#
_cell.length_a   1.000
_cell.length_b   1.000
_cell.length_c   1.000
_cell.angle_alpha   90.00
_cell.angle_beta   90.00
_cell.angle_gamma   90.00
#
_symmetry.space_group_name_H-M   'P 1'
#
loop_
_entity.id
_entity.type
_entity.pdbx_description
1 polymer ?
#
loop_
_entity_poly.entity_id
_entity_poly.type
_entity_poly.pdbx_seq_one_letter_code
_entity_poly.pdbx_strand_id
1 'polypeptide(L)'
;MARKGKNSRTRRPSVRALMSRNAKKERNIPYLEELQQALSHQAAGHLGQAEEILQRVLAHKPNHAMALRLLGRLYCDSGRVEQGIDCLERCVQCEPGEVSNYTELGHVLRVTGRRDEAEQVLLKGIGLKSNDPHGHYELGCLYHDQTKLELASAELNLALKLNPDHIAARQRLGEVHQALGQSGEAEACFRRVITKSPHDPEAHRGLAYLKRFDEYSSDIESMEASYEKSSAQGMDRIVLAFSLGKVFEDLERYDESFTYYEEANRLHRSLYQFSIDQEAAYFETYREAFTPDWLKDTAKHAIEDETPIFVIGMPRSGTSLVEQILASHSSVFGAGEVYHSSVFDSQVAQTTGRPFPQSISSVPAEVLIQSAQVYVENLRTDADQSARITDKLPHNFLRVGLLAAVMPQARIIHCVRDPMDTCLSIFTHFFSSAHGYASDLRELGQYYRLYERLMQDWEARFPGCMHRISYEDLVADHEREINRLLEYCGLPFEPGCLRFHETIRAVNTPSAVQVRQPLYQSAVSRWKRYETHLRPLHTVLAERD
;
A
#
# COMPACT_ATOMS: atom_id res chain seq x y z
N MET A 1 -12.49 22.88 -4.77
CA MET A 1 -11.98 23.56 -3.55
C MET A 1 -11.28 22.50 -2.71
N ALA A 2 -9.95 22.48 -2.75
CA ALA A 2 -9.15 21.48 -2.06
C ALA A 2 -9.22 21.68 -0.54
N ARG A 3 -9.77 20.73 0.20
CA ARG A 3 -9.65 20.64 1.66
C ARG A 3 -8.65 19.55 2.03
N LYS A 4 -7.63 19.99 2.70
CA LYS A 4 -6.44 19.35 3.24
C LYS A 4 -6.72 17.99 3.90
N GLY A 5 -6.25 16.92 3.28
CA GLY A 5 -5.98 15.68 3.99
C GLY A 5 -4.86 15.92 4.99
N LYS A 6 -5.14 15.71 6.28
CA LYS A 6 -4.09 15.66 7.30
C LYS A 6 -3.44 14.28 7.22
N ASN A 7 -2.32 14.21 6.49
CA ASN A 7 -1.47 13.03 6.44
C ASN A 7 -1.10 12.57 7.86
N SER A 8 -1.03 11.25 8.03
CA SER A 8 -0.53 10.56 9.20
C SER A 8 0.77 11.21 9.69
N ARG A 9 0.70 11.91 10.81
CA ARG A 9 1.91 12.42 11.47
C ARG A 9 2.60 11.22 12.15
N THR A 10 3.55 10.59 11.45
CA THR A 10 4.67 9.96 12.17
C THR A 10 5.13 10.97 13.21
N ARG A 11 5.25 10.58 14.48
CA ARG A 11 5.73 11.46 15.57
C ARG A 11 7.05 12.08 15.14
N ARG A 12 6.99 13.28 14.58
CA ARG A 12 8.16 14.05 14.14
C ARG A 12 9.00 14.37 15.36
N PRO A 13 10.33 14.28 15.26
CA PRO A 13 11.19 14.73 16.33
C PRO A 13 10.80 16.15 16.71
N SER A 14 10.64 16.43 18.01
CA SER A 14 10.29 17.76 18.50
C SER A 14 11.31 18.78 17.99
N VAL A 15 10.88 20.02 17.80
CA VAL A 15 11.76 21.16 17.44
C VAL A 15 13.06 21.16 18.29
N ARG A 16 12.96 20.73 19.55
CA ARG A 16 14.07 20.56 20.49
C ARG A 16 15.02 19.43 20.09
N ALA A 17 14.54 18.34 19.47
CA ALA A 17 15.37 17.21 19.03
C ALA A 17 16.13 17.52 17.72
N LEU A 18 15.54 18.32 16.82
CA LEU A 18 16.21 18.87 15.63
C LEU A 18 17.33 19.85 16.01
N MET A 19 17.20 20.54 17.15
CA MET A 19 18.14 21.56 17.63
C MET A 19 19.14 21.02 18.67
N SER A 20 18.86 19.93 19.40
CA SER A 20 19.64 19.51 20.57
C SER A 20 21.01 18.86 20.28
N ARG A 21 21.32 18.54 19.02
CA ARG A 21 22.60 17.87 18.67
C ARG A 21 23.81 18.78 18.56
N ASN A 22 23.66 20.13 18.63
CA ASN A 22 24.80 21.03 18.45
C ASN A 22 24.69 22.35 19.26
N ALA A 23 24.43 22.29 20.53
CA ALA A 23 24.25 23.46 21.40
C ALA A 23 25.42 24.51 21.39
N LYS A 24 26.61 24.13 20.92
CA LYS A 24 27.74 25.03 20.70
C LYS A 24 27.76 25.68 19.30
N LYS A 25 27.13 25.04 18.28
CA LYS A 25 26.99 25.63 16.93
C LYS A 25 25.76 26.54 16.79
N GLU A 26 24.77 26.38 17.67
CA GLU A 26 23.48 27.09 17.59
C GLU A 26 23.57 28.60 17.79
N ARG A 27 24.58 29.12 18.48
CA ARG A 27 24.72 30.56 18.76
C ARG A 27 25.13 31.43 17.56
N ASN A 28 25.35 30.82 16.38
CA ASN A 28 25.85 31.51 15.20
C ASN A 28 25.13 31.13 13.89
N ILE A 29 23.88 30.64 13.97
CA ILE A 29 23.08 30.34 12.77
C ILE A 29 22.43 31.67 12.33
N PRO A 30 22.75 32.21 11.16
CA PRO A 30 22.06 33.38 10.62
C PRO A 30 20.57 33.06 10.48
N TYR A 31 19.71 34.03 10.78
CA TYR A 31 18.23 33.92 10.68
C TYR A 31 17.62 32.83 11.61
N LEU A 32 18.25 32.54 12.76
CA LEU A 32 17.76 31.51 13.68
C LEU A 32 16.34 31.81 14.19
N GLU A 33 16.04 33.07 14.49
CA GLU A 33 14.72 33.48 14.98
C GLU A 33 13.64 33.29 13.91
N GLU A 34 13.92 33.65 12.66
CA GLU A 34 13.02 33.48 11.53
C GLU A 34 12.76 31.99 11.24
N LEU A 35 13.80 31.15 11.29
CA LEU A 35 13.66 29.71 11.12
C LEU A 35 12.82 29.09 12.24
N GLN A 36 12.98 29.56 13.49
CA GLN A 36 12.15 29.10 14.61
C GLN A 36 10.69 29.53 14.47
N GLN A 37 10.46 30.78 14.00
CA GLN A 37 9.10 31.27 13.71
C GLN A 37 8.45 30.43 12.60
N ALA A 38 9.17 30.14 11.50
CA ALA A 38 8.66 29.30 10.43
C ALA A 38 8.27 27.90 10.91
N LEU A 39 9.10 27.27 11.75
CA LEU A 39 8.79 25.97 12.37
C LEU A 39 7.56 26.05 13.28
N SER A 40 7.41 27.15 14.04
CA SER A 40 6.25 27.35 14.91
C SER A 40 4.96 27.51 14.11
N HIS A 41 4.99 28.27 13.01
CA HIS A 41 3.87 28.40 12.07
C HIS A 41 3.52 27.09 11.40
N GLN A 42 4.53 26.31 10.96
CA GLN A 42 4.30 24.99 10.39
C GLN A 42 3.64 24.03 11.39
N ALA A 43 4.09 24.05 12.66
CA ALA A 43 3.50 23.23 13.72
C ALA A 43 2.05 23.64 14.03
N ALA A 44 1.72 24.92 13.92
CA ALA A 44 0.37 25.45 14.10
C ALA A 44 -0.53 25.26 12.85
N GLY A 45 0.00 24.71 11.74
CA GLY A 45 -0.74 24.53 10.50
C GLY A 45 -0.84 25.79 9.63
N HIS A 46 -0.14 26.85 9.97
CA HIS A 46 -0.10 28.11 9.24
C HIS A 46 0.96 28.05 8.12
N LEU A 47 0.76 27.16 7.14
CA LEU A 47 1.77 26.84 6.13
C LEU A 47 2.19 28.03 5.26
N GLY A 48 1.24 28.91 4.91
CA GLY A 48 1.53 30.10 4.11
C GLY A 48 2.46 31.10 4.84
N GLN A 49 2.28 31.30 6.15
CA GLN A 49 3.14 32.17 6.95
C GLN A 49 4.55 31.57 7.11
N ALA A 50 4.64 30.23 7.28
CA ALA A 50 5.92 29.55 7.30
C ALA A 50 6.67 29.70 5.98
N GLU A 51 5.96 29.55 4.85
CA GLU A 51 6.52 29.72 3.50
C GLU A 51 7.07 31.14 3.29
N GLU A 52 6.29 32.15 3.61
CA GLU A 52 6.68 33.57 3.45
C GLU A 52 7.96 33.90 4.23
N ILE A 53 8.08 33.41 5.47
CA ILE A 53 9.28 33.60 6.28
C ILE A 53 10.50 32.93 5.63
N LEU A 54 10.36 31.66 5.19
CA LEU A 54 11.45 30.91 4.59
C LEU A 54 11.89 31.51 3.25
N GLN A 55 10.95 31.95 2.42
CA GLN A 55 11.25 32.65 1.15
C GLN A 55 11.97 33.99 1.41
N ARG A 56 11.60 34.71 2.44
CA ARG A 56 12.29 35.95 2.84
C ARG A 56 13.74 35.68 3.25
N VAL A 57 13.98 34.63 4.03
CA VAL A 57 15.35 34.21 4.38
C VAL A 57 16.14 33.86 3.12
N LEU A 58 15.55 33.13 2.19
CA LEU A 58 16.20 32.73 0.93
C LEU A 58 16.40 33.89 -0.05
N ALA A 59 15.56 34.93 -0.01
CA ALA A 59 15.77 36.15 -0.77
C ALA A 59 17.03 36.90 -0.32
N HIS A 60 17.37 36.88 0.97
CA HIS A 60 18.59 37.47 1.50
C HIS A 60 19.79 36.53 1.39
N LYS A 61 19.58 35.20 1.54
CA LYS A 61 20.64 34.20 1.48
C LYS A 61 20.16 32.99 0.66
N PRO A 62 20.26 33.02 -0.67
CA PRO A 62 19.72 31.97 -1.58
C PRO A 62 20.20 30.54 -1.30
N ASN A 63 21.39 30.41 -0.72
CA ASN A 63 22.04 29.14 -0.39
C ASN A 63 22.01 28.83 1.11
N HIS A 64 20.96 29.23 1.82
CA HIS A 64 20.80 28.90 3.24
C HIS A 64 20.24 27.48 3.39
N ALA A 65 21.10 26.49 3.60
CA ALA A 65 20.73 25.06 3.58
C ALA A 65 19.55 24.71 4.49
N MET A 66 19.53 25.21 5.75
CA MET A 66 18.41 24.96 6.67
C MET A 66 17.09 25.55 6.16
N ALA A 67 17.10 26.74 5.56
CA ALA A 67 15.88 27.35 5.00
C ALA A 67 15.40 26.56 3.77
N LEU A 68 16.31 26.14 2.89
CA LEU A 68 16.00 25.26 1.75
C LEU A 68 15.39 23.93 2.20
N ARG A 69 15.97 23.32 3.22
CA ARG A 69 15.46 22.05 3.78
C ARG A 69 14.05 22.20 4.37
N LEU A 70 13.81 23.25 5.16
CA LEU A 70 12.50 23.50 5.76
C LEU A 70 11.46 23.84 4.69
N LEU A 71 11.82 24.64 3.69
CA LEU A 71 10.94 25.00 2.59
C LEU A 71 10.63 23.78 1.71
N GLY A 72 11.64 22.95 1.43
CA GLY A 72 11.48 21.70 0.67
C GLY A 72 10.46 20.78 1.33
N ARG A 73 10.58 20.56 2.64
CA ARG A 73 9.60 19.78 3.42
C ARG A 73 8.20 20.38 3.37
N LEU A 74 8.12 21.69 3.56
CA LEU A 74 6.84 22.40 3.54
C LEU A 74 6.14 22.28 2.18
N TYR A 75 6.89 22.32 1.08
CA TYR A 75 6.37 22.10 -0.26
C TYR A 75 5.86 20.67 -0.43
N CYS A 76 6.61 19.66 -0.02
CA CYS A 76 6.18 18.27 -0.05
C CYS A 76 4.91 18.04 0.80
N ASP A 77 4.87 18.58 2.03
CA ASP A 77 3.71 18.49 2.93
C ASP A 77 2.45 19.18 2.35
N SER A 78 2.62 20.17 1.45
CA SER A 78 1.54 20.90 0.77
C SER A 78 1.21 20.37 -0.63
N GLY A 79 1.81 19.24 -1.04
CA GLY A 79 1.55 18.58 -2.33
C GLY A 79 2.35 19.18 -3.51
N ARG A 80 3.23 20.16 -3.27
CA ARG A 80 4.13 20.75 -4.27
C ARG A 80 5.45 19.99 -4.34
N VAL A 81 5.36 18.70 -4.70
CA VAL A 81 6.44 17.71 -4.57
C VAL A 81 7.69 18.13 -5.34
N GLU A 82 7.57 18.49 -6.61
CA GLU A 82 8.72 18.85 -7.46
C GLU A 82 9.48 20.08 -6.92
N GLN A 83 8.74 21.10 -6.45
CA GLN A 83 9.35 22.26 -5.81
C GLN A 83 10.06 21.88 -4.50
N GLY A 84 9.51 20.91 -3.78
CA GLY A 84 10.11 20.36 -2.58
C GLY A 84 11.43 19.68 -2.85
N ILE A 85 11.48 18.82 -3.88
CA ILE A 85 12.68 18.11 -4.31
C ILE A 85 13.75 19.10 -4.76
N ASP A 86 13.43 20.10 -5.61
CA ASP A 86 14.38 21.13 -6.03
C ASP A 86 15.05 21.83 -4.84
N CYS A 87 14.26 22.23 -3.84
CA CYS A 87 14.80 22.84 -2.64
C CYS A 87 15.74 21.91 -1.86
N LEU A 88 15.42 20.61 -1.76
CA LEU A 88 16.25 19.64 -1.06
C LEU A 88 17.52 19.30 -1.83
N GLU A 89 17.47 19.21 -3.15
CA GLU A 89 18.66 19.04 -4.01
C GLU A 89 19.61 20.22 -3.88
N ARG A 90 19.11 21.44 -3.93
CA ARG A 90 19.89 22.64 -3.68
C ARG A 90 20.47 22.66 -2.26
N CYS A 91 19.73 22.16 -1.27
CA CYS A 91 20.23 22.00 0.09
C CYS A 91 21.45 21.08 0.14
N VAL A 92 21.40 19.93 -0.53
CA VAL A 92 22.51 18.98 -0.67
C VAL A 92 23.71 19.63 -1.38
N GLN A 93 23.47 20.43 -2.42
CA GLN A 93 24.54 21.15 -3.16
C GLN A 93 25.21 22.22 -2.28
N CYS A 94 24.44 22.90 -1.41
CA CYS A 94 24.97 23.92 -0.52
C CYS A 94 25.85 23.37 0.61
N GLU A 95 25.48 22.21 1.14
CA GLU A 95 26.20 21.53 2.24
C GLU A 95 26.40 20.03 1.91
N PRO A 96 27.29 19.71 0.96
CA PRO A 96 27.46 18.34 0.46
C PRO A 96 28.08 17.37 1.48
N GLY A 97 28.64 17.88 2.58
CA GLY A 97 29.16 17.05 3.69
C GLY A 97 28.14 16.77 4.80
N GLU A 98 26.94 17.35 4.73
CA GLU A 98 25.93 17.19 5.79
C GLU A 98 24.98 16.04 5.45
N VAL A 99 25.14 14.91 6.13
CA VAL A 99 24.40 13.66 5.86
C VAL A 99 22.89 13.81 6.02
N SER A 100 22.45 14.64 6.95
CA SER A 100 21.01 14.87 7.18
C SER A 100 20.28 15.42 5.95
N ASN A 101 20.98 16.12 5.05
CA ASN A 101 20.39 16.63 3.80
C ASN A 101 20.10 15.50 2.82
N TYR A 102 21.00 14.51 2.71
CA TYR A 102 20.80 13.31 1.90
C TYR A 102 19.69 12.43 2.45
N THR A 103 19.63 12.26 3.77
CA THR A 103 18.59 11.46 4.42
C THR A 103 17.20 12.07 4.20
N GLU A 104 17.07 13.40 4.29
CA GLU A 104 15.80 14.08 4.04
C GLU A 104 15.38 14.01 2.56
N LEU A 105 16.32 14.23 1.62
CA LEU A 105 16.05 14.11 0.18
C LEU A 105 15.69 12.66 -0.16
N GLY A 106 16.42 11.68 0.35
CA GLY A 106 16.14 10.26 0.15
C GLY A 106 14.76 9.86 0.70
N HIS A 107 14.39 10.36 1.87
CA HIS A 107 13.04 10.18 2.41
C HIS A 107 11.96 10.70 1.46
N VAL A 108 12.09 11.93 0.97
CA VAL A 108 11.11 12.53 0.05
C VAL A 108 11.03 11.75 -1.26
N LEU A 109 12.17 11.42 -1.87
CA LEU A 109 12.21 10.62 -3.09
C LEU A 109 11.54 9.24 -2.91
N ARG A 110 11.78 8.59 -1.75
CA ARG A 110 11.14 7.31 -1.40
C ARG A 110 9.61 7.43 -1.33
N VAL A 111 9.10 8.39 -0.58
CA VAL A 111 7.64 8.54 -0.37
C VAL A 111 6.91 9.07 -1.62
N THR A 112 7.65 9.62 -2.58
CA THR A 112 7.12 10.06 -3.87
C THR A 112 7.30 9.03 -4.98
N GLY A 113 7.84 7.84 -4.66
CA GLY A 113 7.98 6.72 -5.58
C GLY A 113 9.22 6.78 -6.49
N ARG A 114 10.10 7.78 -6.35
CA ARG A 114 11.38 7.89 -7.08
C ARG A 114 12.45 7.01 -6.44
N ARG A 115 12.22 5.69 -6.47
CA ARG A 115 12.94 4.70 -5.66
C ARG A 115 14.42 4.60 -5.97
N ASP A 116 14.80 4.59 -7.24
CA ASP A 116 16.21 4.46 -7.68
C ASP A 116 17.02 5.68 -7.28
N GLU A 117 16.45 6.87 -7.41
CA GLU A 117 17.08 8.11 -6.99
C GLU A 117 17.20 8.18 -5.46
N ALA A 118 16.18 7.70 -4.73
CA ALA A 118 16.23 7.60 -3.28
C ALA A 118 17.39 6.70 -2.83
N GLU A 119 17.57 5.53 -3.46
CA GLU A 119 18.66 4.60 -3.15
C GLU A 119 20.02 5.25 -3.35
N GLN A 120 20.24 5.87 -4.52
CA GLN A 120 21.50 6.55 -4.83
C GLN A 120 21.83 7.67 -3.83
N VAL A 121 20.84 8.47 -3.48
CA VAL A 121 21.00 9.59 -2.54
C VAL A 121 21.29 9.09 -1.13
N LEU A 122 20.56 8.08 -0.65
CA LEU A 122 20.75 7.50 0.68
C LEU A 122 22.12 6.82 0.81
N LEU A 123 22.52 6.02 -0.18
CA LEU A 123 23.85 5.39 -0.22
C LEU A 123 24.97 6.42 -0.21
N LYS A 124 24.83 7.53 -0.95
CA LYS A 124 25.80 8.63 -0.93
C LYS A 124 25.91 9.26 0.45
N GLY A 125 24.78 9.52 1.12
CA GLY A 125 24.74 10.04 2.48
C GLY A 125 25.42 9.10 3.49
N ILE A 126 25.13 7.79 3.42
CA ILE A 126 25.77 6.76 4.25
C ILE A 126 27.28 6.67 3.97
N GLY A 127 27.70 6.80 2.70
CA GLY A 127 29.11 6.83 2.30
C GLY A 127 29.90 7.99 2.93
N LEU A 128 29.25 9.14 3.19
CA LEU A 128 29.86 10.27 3.90
C LEU A 128 30.03 9.98 5.40
N LYS A 129 29.10 9.26 6.01
CA LYS A 129 29.09 8.95 7.43
C LYS A 129 28.33 7.66 7.70
N SER A 130 29.05 6.55 7.70
CA SER A 130 28.51 5.20 7.86
C SER A 130 27.91 4.91 9.26
N ASN A 131 28.02 5.83 10.22
CA ASN A 131 27.45 5.68 11.56
C ASN A 131 26.23 6.59 11.80
N ASP A 132 25.52 6.98 10.74
CA ASP A 132 24.24 7.70 10.87
C ASP A 132 23.05 6.73 10.92
N PRO A 133 22.37 6.57 12.08
CA PRO A 133 21.26 5.64 12.20
C PRO A 133 20.04 6.03 11.35
N HIS A 134 19.88 7.32 11.02
CA HIS A 134 18.75 7.75 10.21
C HIS A 134 18.92 7.39 8.73
N GLY A 135 20.14 7.49 8.18
CA GLY A 135 20.44 7.06 6.82
C GLY A 135 20.12 5.57 6.62
N HIS A 136 20.60 4.73 7.53
CA HIS A 136 20.30 3.29 7.52
C HIS A 136 18.80 3.00 7.72
N TYR A 137 18.11 3.75 8.56
CA TYR A 137 16.66 3.61 8.74
C TYR A 137 15.90 3.91 7.45
N GLU A 138 16.17 5.03 6.76
CA GLU A 138 15.48 5.38 5.52
C GLU A 138 15.83 4.41 4.39
N LEU A 139 17.07 3.93 4.30
CA LEU A 139 17.44 2.91 3.34
C LEU A 139 16.72 1.58 3.62
N GLY A 140 16.61 1.20 4.89
CA GLY A 140 15.84 0.04 5.30
C GLY A 140 14.34 0.17 4.98
N CYS A 141 13.76 1.37 5.15
CA CYS A 141 12.40 1.65 4.72
C CYS A 141 12.25 1.56 3.18
N LEU A 142 13.21 2.06 2.42
CA LEU A 142 13.21 1.96 0.97
C LEU A 142 13.25 0.50 0.49
N TYR A 143 14.13 -0.30 1.06
CA TYR A 143 14.19 -1.73 0.73
C TYR A 143 12.92 -2.49 1.13
N HIS A 144 12.28 -2.12 2.25
CA HIS A 144 10.97 -2.66 2.60
C HIS A 144 9.90 -2.28 1.56
N ASP A 145 9.86 -1.02 1.11
CA ASP A 145 8.91 -0.55 0.10
C ASP A 145 9.16 -1.19 -1.29
N GLN A 146 10.40 -1.67 -1.54
CA GLN A 146 10.79 -2.46 -2.71
C GLN A 146 10.62 -3.98 -2.51
N THR A 147 10.08 -4.44 -1.36
CA THR A 147 9.98 -5.86 -0.99
C THR A 147 11.32 -6.61 -0.90
N LYS A 148 12.44 -5.91 -0.84
CA LYS A 148 13.78 -6.46 -0.60
C LYS A 148 14.00 -6.66 0.91
N LEU A 149 13.26 -7.61 1.49
CA LEU A 149 13.08 -7.71 2.96
C LEU A 149 14.37 -8.06 3.72
N GLU A 150 15.26 -8.85 3.14
CA GLU A 150 16.54 -9.20 3.73
C GLU A 150 17.46 -7.98 3.82
N LEU A 151 17.51 -7.17 2.75
CA LEU A 151 18.26 -5.91 2.75
C LEU A 151 17.64 -4.91 3.74
N ALA A 152 16.33 -4.83 3.78
CA ALA A 152 15.61 -4.00 4.76
C ALA A 152 15.96 -4.38 6.19
N SER A 153 15.94 -5.68 6.51
CA SER A 153 16.32 -6.21 7.83
C SER A 153 17.76 -5.86 8.18
N ALA A 154 18.69 -6.01 7.25
CA ALA A 154 20.11 -5.70 7.47
C ALA A 154 20.31 -4.21 7.82
N GLU A 155 19.73 -3.31 7.04
CA GLU A 155 19.85 -1.86 7.24
C GLU A 155 19.17 -1.39 8.54
N LEU A 156 17.99 -1.91 8.86
CA LEU A 156 17.27 -1.59 10.10
C LEU A 156 18.03 -2.11 11.34
N ASN A 157 18.65 -3.26 11.25
CA ASN A 157 19.51 -3.76 12.31
C ASN A 157 20.76 -2.88 12.50
N LEU A 158 21.37 -2.37 11.43
CA LEU A 158 22.45 -1.39 11.51
C LEU A 158 21.98 -0.10 12.18
N ALA A 159 20.82 0.43 11.80
CA ALA A 159 20.22 1.59 12.44
C ALA A 159 20.03 1.39 13.96
N LEU A 160 19.55 0.21 14.37
CA LEU A 160 19.35 -0.16 15.77
C LEU A 160 20.66 -0.45 16.53
N LYS A 161 21.69 -0.95 15.86
CA LYS A 161 23.03 -1.10 16.45
C LYS A 161 23.64 0.26 16.76
N LEU A 162 23.42 1.25 15.89
CA LEU A 162 23.91 2.63 16.07
C LEU A 162 23.06 3.42 17.09
N ASN A 163 21.76 3.18 17.12
CA ASN A 163 20.81 3.78 18.05
C ASN A 163 19.79 2.73 18.54
N PRO A 164 20.06 2.03 19.65
CA PRO A 164 19.16 0.99 20.19
C PRO A 164 17.77 1.48 20.59
N ASP A 165 17.61 2.78 20.82
CA ASP A 165 16.34 3.43 21.18
C ASP A 165 15.61 4.06 19.96
N HIS A 166 16.00 3.72 18.74
CA HIS A 166 15.31 4.18 17.53
C HIS A 166 13.98 3.45 17.35
N ILE A 167 12.90 4.00 17.93
CA ILE A 167 11.56 3.37 17.95
C ILE A 167 11.07 3.07 16.54
N ALA A 168 11.13 4.03 15.61
CA ALA A 168 10.64 3.83 14.25
C ALA A 168 11.39 2.72 13.49
N ALA A 169 12.73 2.59 13.69
CA ALA A 169 13.50 1.51 13.09
C ALA A 169 13.10 0.15 13.67
N ARG A 170 12.83 0.07 14.97
CA ARG A 170 12.37 -1.16 15.62
C ARG A 170 10.97 -1.56 15.18
N GLN A 171 10.08 -0.58 15.05
CA GLN A 171 8.74 -0.78 14.50
C GLN A 171 8.82 -1.36 13.08
N ARG A 172 9.57 -0.71 12.20
CA ARG A 172 9.76 -1.15 10.81
C ARG A 172 10.41 -2.54 10.73
N LEU A 173 11.38 -2.82 11.60
CA LEU A 173 12.00 -4.15 11.68
C LEU A 173 10.98 -5.24 12.09
N GLY A 174 10.05 -4.92 13.00
CA GLY A 174 8.93 -5.81 13.34
C GLY A 174 8.05 -6.12 12.15
N GLU A 175 7.72 -5.12 11.34
CA GLU A 175 6.94 -5.29 10.10
C GLU A 175 7.69 -6.14 9.06
N VAL A 176 9.01 -5.91 8.91
CA VAL A 176 9.87 -6.73 8.03
C VAL A 176 9.90 -8.18 8.49
N HIS A 177 10.09 -8.46 9.79
CA HIS A 177 10.06 -9.81 10.34
C HIS A 177 8.69 -10.47 10.14
N GLN A 178 7.59 -9.73 10.31
CA GLN A 178 6.25 -10.22 10.03
C GLN A 178 6.09 -10.60 8.54
N ALA A 179 6.58 -9.76 7.63
CA ALA A 179 6.56 -10.02 6.20
C ALA A 179 7.45 -11.21 5.79
N LEU A 180 8.53 -11.50 6.53
CA LEU A 180 9.37 -12.68 6.39
C LEU A 180 8.79 -13.94 7.06
N GLY A 181 7.68 -13.83 7.82
CA GLY A 181 7.11 -14.95 8.58
C GLY A 181 7.85 -15.28 9.88
N GLN A 182 8.73 -14.42 10.32
CA GLN A 182 9.52 -14.55 11.56
C GLN A 182 8.72 -13.98 12.75
N SER A 183 7.67 -14.70 13.14
CA SER A 183 6.69 -14.18 14.11
C SER A 183 7.28 -13.90 15.50
N GLY A 184 8.25 -14.70 15.97
CA GLY A 184 8.90 -14.49 17.26
C GLY A 184 9.72 -13.20 17.30
N GLU A 185 10.48 -12.93 16.26
CA GLU A 185 11.29 -11.73 16.08
C GLU A 185 10.41 -10.48 15.93
N ALA A 186 9.32 -10.60 15.18
CA ALA A 186 8.33 -9.53 15.03
C ALA A 186 7.69 -9.18 16.38
N GLU A 187 7.24 -10.18 17.15
CA GLU A 187 6.67 -9.98 18.49
C GLU A 187 7.68 -9.29 19.44
N ALA A 188 8.93 -9.73 19.46
CA ALA A 188 9.96 -9.12 20.27
C ALA A 188 10.19 -7.64 19.90
N CYS A 189 10.14 -7.29 18.62
CA CYS A 189 10.23 -5.91 18.17
C CYS A 189 9.05 -5.07 18.66
N PHE A 190 7.81 -5.51 18.45
CA PHE A 190 6.62 -4.76 18.87
C PHE A 190 6.53 -4.61 20.38
N ARG A 191 6.82 -5.66 21.15
CA ARG A 191 6.86 -5.58 22.62
C ARG A 191 7.93 -4.60 23.13
N ARG A 192 9.07 -4.53 22.46
CA ARG A 192 10.11 -3.54 22.81
C ARG A 192 9.64 -2.11 22.54
N VAL A 193 8.89 -1.88 21.45
CA VAL A 193 8.26 -0.58 21.17
C VAL A 193 7.26 -0.25 22.26
N ILE A 194 6.34 -1.15 22.61
CA ILE A 194 5.32 -0.95 23.66
C ILE A 194 5.99 -0.66 25.01
N THR A 195 7.08 -1.35 25.36
CA THR A 195 7.83 -1.08 26.60
C THR A 195 8.34 0.36 26.67
N LYS A 196 8.76 0.94 25.54
CA LYS A 196 9.30 2.32 25.47
C LYS A 196 8.22 3.37 25.21
N SER A 197 7.19 2.99 24.49
CA SER A 197 6.05 3.82 24.09
C SER A 197 4.76 3.02 24.31
N PRO A 198 4.22 2.96 25.54
CA PRO A 198 3.11 2.07 25.89
C PRO A 198 1.82 2.30 25.10
N HIS A 199 1.68 3.48 24.50
CA HIS A 199 0.49 3.87 23.74
C HIS A 199 0.77 4.00 22.23
N ASP A 200 1.82 3.34 21.73
CA ASP A 200 2.11 3.34 20.30
C ASP A 200 1.08 2.48 19.53
N PRO A 201 0.24 3.09 18.67
CA PRO A 201 -0.86 2.38 18.04
C PRO A 201 -0.38 1.33 17.02
N GLU A 202 0.70 1.63 16.31
CA GLU A 202 1.23 0.73 15.29
C GLU A 202 1.87 -0.52 15.90
N ALA A 203 2.51 -0.39 17.06
CA ALA A 203 3.06 -1.55 17.78
C ALA A 203 1.95 -2.44 18.33
N HIS A 204 0.87 -1.86 18.85
CA HIS A 204 -0.33 -2.60 19.26
C HIS A 204 -0.99 -3.30 18.05
N ARG A 205 -1.10 -2.62 16.92
CA ARG A 205 -1.61 -3.20 15.67
C ARG A 205 -0.74 -4.37 15.21
N GLY A 206 0.58 -4.18 15.17
CA GLY A 206 1.52 -5.25 14.82
C GLY A 206 1.31 -6.49 15.67
N LEU A 207 1.21 -6.32 17.00
CA LEU A 207 0.97 -7.43 17.93
C LEU A 207 -0.42 -8.07 17.74
N ALA A 208 -1.47 -7.27 17.49
CA ALA A 208 -2.83 -7.75 17.28
C ALA A 208 -2.96 -8.65 16.05
N TYR A 209 -2.28 -8.29 14.94
CA TYR A 209 -2.35 -9.05 13.68
C TYR A 209 -1.31 -10.16 13.55
N LEU A 210 -0.34 -10.22 14.48
CA LEU A 210 0.71 -11.24 14.45
C LEU A 210 0.25 -12.60 14.98
N LYS A 211 -0.68 -12.61 15.94
CA LYS A 211 -1.16 -13.82 16.62
C LYS A 211 -2.67 -13.83 16.78
N ARG A 212 -3.23 -15.00 17.08
CA ARG A 212 -4.59 -15.16 17.57
C ARG A 212 -4.60 -15.01 19.09
N PHE A 213 -5.65 -14.37 19.61
CA PHE A 213 -5.91 -14.25 21.04
C PHE A 213 -7.01 -15.23 21.44
N ASP A 214 -6.65 -16.22 22.26
CA ASP A 214 -7.59 -17.25 22.72
C ASP A 214 -8.21 -16.90 24.08
N GLU A 215 -7.62 -15.93 24.81
CA GLU A 215 -8.10 -15.46 26.10
C GLU A 215 -7.79 -13.97 26.30
N TYR A 216 -8.56 -13.34 27.22
CA TYR A 216 -8.33 -11.95 27.60
C TYR A 216 -7.02 -11.83 28.38
N SER A 217 -6.13 -10.95 27.94
CA SER A 217 -4.75 -10.86 28.45
C SER A 217 -4.33 -9.42 28.73
N SER A 218 -3.19 -9.25 29.43
CA SER A 218 -2.59 -7.94 29.68
C SER A 218 -2.22 -7.16 28.41
N ASP A 219 -2.02 -7.84 27.28
CA ASP A 219 -1.82 -7.18 25.99
C ASP A 219 -3.09 -6.45 25.56
N ILE A 220 -4.26 -7.05 25.80
CA ILE A 220 -5.58 -6.46 25.48
C ILE A 220 -5.86 -5.29 26.42
N GLU A 221 -5.63 -5.43 27.72
CA GLU A 221 -5.76 -4.34 28.70
C GLU A 221 -4.89 -3.12 28.31
N SER A 222 -3.66 -3.37 27.88
CA SER A 222 -2.74 -2.32 27.41
C SER A 222 -3.24 -1.63 26.14
N MET A 223 -3.86 -2.39 25.24
CA MET A 223 -4.44 -1.87 23.99
C MET A 223 -5.68 -1.02 24.26
N GLU A 224 -6.58 -1.49 25.15
CA GLU A 224 -7.76 -0.73 25.61
C GLU A 224 -7.34 0.55 26.33
N ALA A 225 -6.38 0.49 27.22
CA ALA A 225 -5.84 1.67 27.90
C ALA A 225 -5.24 2.69 26.92
N SER A 226 -4.64 2.22 25.82
CA SER A 226 -4.10 3.07 24.76
C SER A 226 -5.21 3.69 23.92
N TYR A 227 -6.26 2.93 23.63
CA TYR A 227 -7.45 3.40 22.94
C TYR A 227 -8.17 4.49 23.74
N GLU A 228 -8.39 4.31 25.06
CA GLU A 228 -9.02 5.30 25.91
C GLU A 228 -8.22 6.62 26.02
N LYS A 229 -6.89 6.54 25.95
CA LYS A 229 -6.03 7.72 25.99
C LYS A 229 -5.84 8.40 24.64
N SER A 230 -6.26 7.76 23.55
CA SER A 230 -6.14 8.33 22.21
C SER A 230 -7.13 9.49 22.02
N SER A 231 -6.78 10.44 21.14
CA SER A 231 -7.70 11.52 20.75
C SER A 231 -8.97 10.95 20.11
N ALA A 232 -10.13 11.43 20.51
CA ALA A 232 -11.43 10.93 20.05
C ALA A 232 -11.64 10.96 18.52
N GLN A 233 -10.84 11.72 17.77
CA GLN A 233 -10.89 11.82 16.30
C GLN A 233 -9.51 11.62 15.66
N GLY A 234 -8.55 11.05 16.40
CA GLY A 234 -7.19 10.86 15.93
C GLY A 234 -7.00 9.57 15.14
N MET A 235 -5.98 9.54 14.28
CA MET A 235 -5.58 8.32 13.56
C MET A 235 -5.21 7.19 14.53
N ASP A 236 -4.56 7.51 15.64
CA ASP A 236 -4.20 6.55 16.69
C ASP A 236 -5.44 5.76 17.18
N ARG A 237 -6.58 6.45 17.37
CA ARG A 237 -7.83 5.81 17.79
C ARG A 237 -8.39 4.88 16.72
N ILE A 238 -8.30 5.27 15.45
CA ILE A 238 -8.75 4.43 14.32
C ILE A 238 -7.95 3.12 14.28
N VAL A 239 -6.62 3.22 14.35
CA VAL A 239 -5.72 2.06 14.30
C VAL A 239 -5.98 1.12 15.48
N LEU A 240 -6.12 1.67 16.69
CA LEU A 240 -6.39 0.89 17.91
C LEU A 240 -7.78 0.25 17.88
N ALA A 241 -8.79 0.95 17.34
CA ALA A 241 -10.15 0.40 17.21
C ALA A 241 -10.16 -0.79 16.23
N PHE A 242 -9.51 -0.71 15.05
CA PHE A 242 -9.37 -1.87 14.18
C PHE A 242 -8.63 -3.03 14.87
N SER A 243 -7.61 -2.73 15.67
CA SER A 243 -6.84 -3.74 16.40
C SER A 243 -7.69 -4.43 17.47
N LEU A 244 -8.46 -3.66 18.24
CA LEU A 244 -9.39 -4.20 19.23
C LEU A 244 -10.53 -4.98 18.57
N GLY A 245 -11.08 -4.48 17.46
CA GLY A 245 -12.06 -5.23 16.67
C GLY A 245 -11.58 -6.62 16.31
N LYS A 246 -10.33 -6.75 15.83
CA LYS A 246 -9.70 -8.04 15.50
C LYS A 246 -9.48 -8.90 16.74
N VAL A 247 -9.02 -8.33 17.84
CA VAL A 247 -8.77 -9.06 19.09
C VAL A 247 -10.08 -9.60 19.68
N PHE A 248 -11.15 -8.80 19.71
CA PHE A 248 -12.46 -9.25 20.18
C PHE A 248 -13.11 -10.27 19.24
N GLU A 249 -12.82 -10.21 17.92
CA GLU A 249 -13.20 -11.28 16.99
C GLU A 249 -12.50 -12.61 17.34
N ASP A 250 -11.20 -12.57 17.63
CA ASP A 250 -10.45 -13.76 18.04
C ASP A 250 -11.04 -14.40 19.32
N LEU A 251 -11.52 -13.58 20.25
CA LEU A 251 -12.20 -13.99 21.47
C LEU A 251 -13.67 -14.43 21.25
N GLU A 252 -14.14 -14.43 20.00
CA GLU A 252 -15.51 -14.76 19.61
C GLU A 252 -16.57 -13.81 20.21
N ARG A 253 -16.16 -12.59 20.64
CA ARG A 253 -17.02 -11.52 21.16
C ARG A 253 -17.45 -10.61 20.00
N TYR A 254 -18.29 -11.13 19.10
CA TYR A 254 -18.57 -10.53 17.79
C TYR A 254 -19.28 -9.17 17.86
N ASP A 255 -20.20 -8.96 18.81
CA ASP A 255 -20.90 -7.68 18.96
C ASP A 255 -19.95 -6.56 19.40
N GLU A 256 -19.04 -6.86 20.33
CA GLU A 256 -18.01 -5.92 20.76
C GLU A 256 -17.00 -5.66 19.66
N SER A 257 -16.55 -6.72 18.99
CA SER A 257 -15.71 -6.63 17.81
C SER A 257 -16.29 -5.69 16.76
N PHE A 258 -17.59 -5.85 16.45
CA PHE A 258 -18.25 -5.03 15.45
C PHE A 258 -18.37 -3.56 15.89
N THR A 259 -18.62 -3.31 17.17
CA THR A 259 -18.67 -1.95 17.72
C THR A 259 -17.37 -1.20 17.49
N TYR A 260 -16.22 -1.84 17.68
CA TYR A 260 -14.92 -1.25 17.39
C TYR A 260 -14.68 -1.05 15.89
N TYR A 261 -15.05 -2.00 15.04
CA TYR A 261 -14.94 -1.85 13.60
C TYR A 261 -15.83 -0.73 13.05
N GLU A 262 -17.07 -0.61 13.56
CA GLU A 262 -17.99 0.46 13.16
C GLU A 262 -17.45 1.84 13.55
N GLU A 263 -16.94 2.00 14.78
CA GLU A 263 -16.32 3.26 15.20
C GLU A 263 -15.08 3.59 14.36
N ALA A 264 -14.20 2.61 14.15
CA ALA A 264 -12.99 2.79 13.35
C ALA A 264 -13.33 3.28 11.94
N ASN A 265 -14.28 2.63 11.29
CA ASN A 265 -14.72 2.98 9.95
C ASN A 265 -15.42 4.34 9.90
N ARG A 266 -16.31 4.64 10.85
CA ARG A 266 -16.97 5.94 10.95
C ARG A 266 -15.95 7.08 11.10
N LEU A 267 -14.95 6.92 11.96
CA LEU A 267 -13.87 7.89 12.14
C LEU A 267 -13.02 8.01 10.86
N HIS A 268 -12.64 6.88 10.29
CA HIS A 268 -11.83 6.85 9.06
C HIS A 268 -12.57 7.50 7.89
N ARG A 269 -13.86 7.20 7.70
CA ARG A 269 -14.72 7.80 6.67
C ARG A 269 -14.79 9.33 6.76
N SER A 270 -14.68 9.90 7.97
CA SER A 270 -14.68 11.35 8.19
C SER A 270 -13.41 12.06 7.73
N LEU A 271 -12.33 11.34 7.45
CA LEU A 271 -11.03 11.92 7.10
C LEU A 271 -10.90 12.29 5.62
N TYR A 272 -11.77 11.76 4.76
CA TYR A 272 -11.70 11.96 3.31
C TYR A 272 -13.10 12.19 2.71
N GLN A 273 -13.10 12.69 1.49
CA GLN A 273 -14.33 12.81 0.70
C GLN A 273 -14.39 11.62 -0.28
N PHE A 274 -15.51 10.95 -0.28
CA PHE A 274 -15.82 9.87 -1.22
C PHE A 274 -17.27 10.02 -1.69
N SER A 275 -17.54 9.68 -2.93
CA SER A 275 -18.89 9.67 -3.51
C SER A 275 -19.04 8.44 -4.37
N ILE A 276 -19.97 7.59 -4.01
CA ILE A 276 -20.29 6.38 -4.80
C ILE A 276 -20.86 6.73 -6.17
N ASP A 277 -21.52 7.88 -6.31
CA ASP A 277 -22.04 8.34 -7.60
C ASP A 277 -20.88 8.71 -8.55
N GLN A 278 -19.79 9.30 -8.01
CA GLN A 278 -18.58 9.55 -8.80
C GLN A 278 -17.89 8.26 -9.20
N GLU A 279 -17.83 7.28 -8.31
CA GLU A 279 -17.33 5.94 -8.65
C GLU A 279 -18.19 5.27 -9.72
N ALA A 280 -19.51 5.33 -9.60
CA ALA A 280 -20.41 4.77 -10.62
C ALA A 280 -20.16 5.42 -11.99
N ALA A 281 -20.08 6.75 -12.05
CA ALA A 281 -19.73 7.46 -13.29
C ALA A 281 -18.34 7.06 -13.81
N TYR A 282 -17.37 6.82 -12.92
CA TYR A 282 -16.03 6.36 -13.30
C TYR A 282 -16.07 4.94 -13.89
N PHE A 283 -16.82 4.01 -13.30
CA PHE A 283 -17.02 2.68 -13.87
C PHE A 283 -17.68 2.71 -15.25
N GLU A 284 -18.66 3.62 -15.46
CA GLU A 284 -19.26 3.79 -16.80
C GLU A 284 -18.23 4.24 -17.83
N THR A 285 -17.25 5.09 -17.46
CA THR A 285 -16.18 5.46 -18.40
C THR A 285 -15.36 4.26 -18.89
N TYR A 286 -15.18 3.24 -18.06
CA TYR A 286 -14.54 1.98 -18.50
C TYR A 286 -15.43 1.18 -19.43
N ARG A 287 -16.73 1.12 -19.16
CA ARG A 287 -17.69 0.40 -20.00
C ARG A 287 -17.80 1.02 -21.40
N GLU A 288 -17.77 2.34 -21.48
CA GLU A 288 -17.91 3.10 -22.74
C GLU A 288 -16.60 3.18 -23.54
N ALA A 289 -15.46 3.21 -22.89
CA ALA A 289 -14.16 3.45 -23.52
C ALA A 289 -13.72 2.34 -24.48
N PHE A 290 -14.13 1.08 -24.23
CA PHE A 290 -13.68 -0.10 -24.96
C PHE A 290 -14.76 -0.56 -25.97
N THR A 291 -14.88 0.17 -27.10
CA THR A 291 -15.83 -0.18 -28.16
C THR A 291 -15.39 -1.41 -28.96
N PRO A 292 -16.32 -2.19 -29.55
CA PRO A 292 -15.96 -3.33 -30.38
C PRO A 292 -14.99 -3.01 -31.52
N ASP A 293 -15.16 -1.85 -32.17
CA ASP A 293 -14.28 -1.42 -33.26
C ASP A 293 -12.87 -1.11 -32.76
N TRP A 294 -12.74 -0.40 -31.63
CA TRP A 294 -11.46 -0.12 -30.99
C TRP A 294 -10.73 -1.42 -30.60
N LEU A 295 -11.46 -2.35 -30.00
CA LEU A 295 -10.91 -3.66 -29.58
C LEU A 295 -10.39 -4.44 -30.78
N LYS A 296 -11.17 -4.52 -31.86
CA LYS A 296 -10.78 -5.22 -33.08
C LYS A 296 -9.56 -4.58 -33.76
N ASP A 297 -9.45 -3.27 -33.70
CA ASP A 297 -8.32 -2.55 -34.32
C ASP A 297 -7.06 -2.71 -33.48
N THR A 298 -7.14 -2.51 -32.19
CA THR A 298 -6.01 -2.66 -31.25
C THR A 298 -5.44 -4.09 -31.26
N ALA A 299 -6.31 -5.11 -31.30
CA ALA A 299 -5.92 -6.51 -31.30
C ALA A 299 -5.08 -6.93 -32.52
N LYS A 300 -5.15 -6.19 -33.64
CA LYS A 300 -4.29 -6.47 -34.83
C LYS A 300 -2.81 -6.22 -34.56
N HIS A 301 -2.51 -5.41 -33.58
CA HIS A 301 -1.17 -4.96 -33.24
C HIS A 301 -0.66 -5.56 -31.93
N ALA A 302 -1.46 -6.39 -31.25
CA ALA A 302 -1.17 -6.98 -29.94
C ALA A 302 0.18 -7.68 -29.88
N ILE A 303 0.80 -7.67 -28.70
CA ILE A 303 2.03 -8.43 -28.48
C ILE A 303 1.71 -9.88 -28.10
N GLU A 304 2.49 -10.79 -28.66
CA GLU A 304 2.41 -12.23 -28.34
C GLU A 304 3.35 -12.58 -27.19
N ASP A 305 3.08 -12.05 -26.00
CA ASP A 305 3.89 -12.31 -24.81
C ASP A 305 3.06 -13.04 -23.76
N GLU A 306 3.53 -14.20 -23.36
CA GLU A 306 2.85 -15.06 -22.38
C GLU A 306 3.34 -14.83 -20.95
N THR A 307 4.34 -14.01 -20.73
CA THR A 307 4.97 -13.81 -19.41
C THR A 307 3.98 -13.37 -18.33
N PRO A 308 3.07 -12.39 -18.56
CA PRO A 308 2.23 -11.88 -17.49
C PRO A 308 1.11 -12.84 -17.09
N ILE A 309 0.93 -13.00 -15.77
CA ILE A 309 -0.25 -13.61 -15.16
C ILE A 309 -0.89 -12.56 -14.25
N PHE A 310 -2.01 -11.99 -14.68
CA PHE A 310 -2.75 -11.02 -13.88
C PHE A 310 -3.66 -11.73 -12.88
N VAL A 311 -3.50 -11.44 -11.59
CA VAL A 311 -4.39 -11.96 -10.54
C VAL A 311 -5.24 -10.81 -10.03
N ILE A 312 -6.52 -10.80 -10.42
CA ILE A 312 -7.45 -9.69 -10.23
C ILE A 312 -8.67 -10.10 -9.40
N GLY A 313 -9.42 -9.11 -8.92
CA GLY A 313 -10.68 -9.29 -8.18
C GLY A 313 -10.85 -8.22 -7.11
N MET A 314 -11.88 -8.33 -6.29
CA MET A 314 -11.99 -7.45 -5.13
C MET A 314 -10.83 -7.70 -4.14
N PRO A 315 -10.35 -6.68 -3.42
CA PRO A 315 -9.50 -6.92 -2.26
C PRO A 315 -10.14 -7.98 -1.34
N ARG A 316 -9.33 -8.85 -0.74
CA ARG A 316 -9.80 -9.91 0.17
C ARG A 316 -10.63 -11.04 -0.47
N SER A 317 -10.66 -11.14 -1.79
CA SER A 317 -11.31 -12.26 -2.52
C SER A 317 -10.43 -13.51 -2.69
N GLY A 318 -9.21 -13.54 -2.12
CA GLY A 318 -8.30 -14.67 -2.26
C GLY A 318 -7.15 -14.45 -3.26
N THR A 319 -6.99 -13.26 -3.81
CA THR A 319 -5.93 -12.93 -4.79
C THR A 319 -4.52 -13.25 -4.29
N SER A 320 -4.20 -12.96 -3.03
CA SER A 320 -2.88 -13.31 -2.44
C SER A 320 -2.67 -14.81 -2.28
N LEU A 321 -3.74 -15.57 -2.02
CA LEU A 321 -3.69 -17.03 -1.94
C LEU A 321 -3.39 -17.65 -3.32
N VAL A 322 -4.10 -17.20 -4.34
CA VAL A 322 -3.91 -17.67 -5.71
C VAL A 322 -2.50 -17.33 -6.20
N GLU A 323 -2.02 -16.13 -5.93
CA GLU A 323 -0.64 -15.76 -6.25
C GLU A 323 0.38 -16.63 -5.51
N GLN A 324 0.17 -16.92 -4.21
CA GLN A 324 1.05 -17.78 -3.43
C GLN A 324 1.12 -19.20 -4.00
N ILE A 325 -0.01 -19.75 -4.44
CA ILE A 325 -0.08 -21.05 -5.12
C ILE A 325 0.75 -21.03 -6.41
N LEU A 326 0.54 -20.02 -7.25
CA LEU A 326 1.27 -19.87 -8.51
C LEU A 326 2.77 -19.68 -8.30
N ALA A 327 3.14 -18.82 -7.34
CA ALA A 327 4.54 -18.54 -7.01
C ALA A 327 5.25 -19.72 -6.31
N SER A 328 4.53 -20.80 -6.01
CA SER A 328 5.10 -22.07 -5.53
C SER A 328 5.51 -23.00 -6.67
N HIS A 329 5.23 -22.63 -7.92
CA HIS A 329 5.68 -23.32 -9.11
C HIS A 329 7.06 -22.79 -9.54
N SER A 330 7.97 -23.70 -9.90
CA SER A 330 9.38 -23.38 -10.21
C SER A 330 9.57 -22.41 -11.37
N SER A 331 8.61 -22.34 -12.30
CA SER A 331 8.64 -21.45 -13.48
C SER A 331 7.91 -20.13 -13.26
N VAL A 332 7.41 -19.84 -12.06
CA VAL A 332 6.61 -18.64 -11.78
C VAL A 332 7.29 -17.76 -10.74
N PHE A 333 7.47 -16.49 -11.07
CA PHE A 333 7.88 -15.47 -10.12
C PHE A 333 6.66 -14.69 -9.61
N GLY A 334 6.49 -14.62 -8.29
CA GLY A 334 5.42 -13.86 -7.64
C GLY A 334 5.82 -12.42 -7.37
N ALA A 335 5.51 -11.48 -8.28
CA ALA A 335 5.91 -10.08 -8.14
C ALA A 335 5.08 -9.27 -7.13
N GLY A 336 3.94 -9.79 -6.69
CA GLY A 336 3.08 -9.08 -5.73
C GLY A 336 2.26 -7.95 -6.37
N GLU A 337 2.01 -6.90 -5.59
CA GLU A 337 1.28 -5.71 -6.05
C GLU A 337 2.24 -4.75 -6.74
N VAL A 338 2.42 -4.92 -8.05
CA VAL A 338 3.23 -4.03 -8.88
C VAL A 338 2.35 -3.00 -9.59
N TYR A 339 2.89 -1.78 -9.76
CA TYR A 339 2.16 -0.67 -10.37
C TYR A 339 2.65 -0.36 -11.79
N HIS A 340 3.28 -1.32 -12.45
CA HIS A 340 3.82 -1.13 -13.81
C HIS A 340 2.74 -0.82 -14.84
N SER A 341 1.49 -1.28 -14.61
CA SER A 341 0.34 -0.93 -15.46
C SER A 341 0.01 0.56 -15.50
N SER A 342 0.56 1.38 -14.59
CA SER A 342 0.44 2.85 -14.65
C SER A 342 1.10 3.48 -15.88
N VAL A 343 1.97 2.74 -16.58
CA VAL A 343 2.54 3.18 -17.87
C VAL A 343 1.44 3.49 -18.89
N PHE A 344 0.36 2.71 -18.92
CA PHE A 344 -0.77 2.96 -19.81
C PHE A 344 -1.47 4.27 -19.47
N ASP A 345 -1.73 4.52 -18.18
CA ASP A 345 -2.38 5.75 -17.72
C ASP A 345 -1.55 6.99 -18.10
N SER A 346 -0.23 6.90 -17.91
CA SER A 346 0.73 7.96 -18.22
C SER A 346 0.79 8.25 -19.72
N GLN A 347 0.86 7.21 -20.55
CA GLN A 347 0.94 7.36 -22.01
C GLN A 347 -0.37 7.90 -22.60
N VAL A 348 -1.52 7.44 -22.11
CA VAL A 348 -2.82 7.99 -22.51
C VAL A 348 -2.90 9.48 -22.17
N ALA A 349 -2.52 9.87 -20.96
CA ALA A 349 -2.53 11.26 -20.51
C ALA A 349 -1.55 12.13 -21.34
N GLN A 350 -0.34 11.65 -21.63
CA GLN A 350 0.65 12.36 -22.46
C GLN A 350 0.17 12.55 -23.90
N THR A 351 -0.46 11.51 -24.48
CA THR A 351 -0.89 11.54 -25.88
C THR A 351 -2.12 12.41 -26.10
N THR A 352 -3.06 12.42 -25.14
CA THR A 352 -4.38 13.01 -25.33
C THR A 352 -4.63 14.27 -24.48
N GLY A 353 -3.80 14.53 -23.48
CA GLY A 353 -4.02 15.58 -22.47
C GLY A 353 -5.17 15.26 -21.52
N ARG A 354 -5.70 14.03 -21.54
CA ARG A 354 -6.86 13.60 -20.74
C ARG A 354 -6.54 12.31 -20.00
N PRO A 355 -7.17 12.05 -18.84
CA PRO A 355 -6.92 10.83 -18.08
C PRO A 355 -7.46 9.56 -18.78
N PHE A 356 -6.85 8.42 -18.46
CA PHE A 356 -7.37 7.10 -18.72
C PHE A 356 -8.63 6.83 -17.84
N PRO A 357 -9.67 6.10 -18.33
CA PRO A 357 -9.78 5.46 -19.64
C PRO A 357 -10.49 6.34 -20.70
N GLN A 358 -11.03 7.49 -20.34
CA GLN A 358 -11.96 8.30 -21.13
C GLN A 358 -11.48 8.62 -22.55
N SER A 359 -10.17 8.69 -22.73
CA SER A 359 -9.56 9.10 -23.99
C SER A 359 -8.83 7.97 -24.72
N ILE A 360 -8.95 6.72 -24.25
CA ILE A 360 -8.19 5.59 -24.81
C ILE A 360 -8.49 5.35 -26.29
N SER A 361 -9.73 5.57 -26.73
CA SER A 361 -10.13 5.44 -28.14
C SER A 361 -9.48 6.45 -29.07
N SER A 362 -8.87 7.51 -28.52
CA SER A 362 -8.13 8.53 -29.27
C SER A 362 -6.63 8.27 -29.30
N VAL A 363 -6.15 7.22 -28.62
CA VAL A 363 -4.74 6.85 -28.58
C VAL A 363 -4.44 5.91 -29.74
N PRO A 364 -3.41 6.17 -30.56
CA PRO A 364 -2.96 5.23 -31.59
C PRO A 364 -2.61 3.86 -30.98
N ALA A 365 -3.00 2.76 -31.66
CA ALA A 365 -2.75 1.40 -31.20
C ALA A 365 -1.25 1.16 -30.92
N GLU A 366 -0.38 1.71 -31.76
CA GLU A 366 1.07 1.58 -31.63
C GLU A 366 1.61 2.11 -30.30
N VAL A 367 1.03 3.20 -29.78
CA VAL A 367 1.40 3.79 -28.47
C VAL A 367 1.04 2.83 -27.34
N LEU A 368 -0.14 2.22 -27.40
CA LEU A 368 -0.60 1.24 -26.40
C LEU A 368 0.24 -0.04 -26.45
N ILE A 369 0.61 -0.48 -27.65
CA ILE A 369 1.49 -1.63 -27.86
C ILE A 369 2.91 -1.37 -27.33
N GLN A 370 3.45 -0.19 -27.59
CA GLN A 370 4.71 0.22 -26.99
C GLN A 370 4.64 0.27 -25.47
N SER A 371 3.52 0.76 -24.91
CA SER A 371 3.28 0.74 -23.47
C SER A 371 3.24 -0.69 -22.92
N ALA A 372 2.64 -1.64 -23.65
CA ALA A 372 2.61 -3.05 -23.27
C ALA A 372 4.02 -3.67 -23.28
N GLN A 373 4.86 -3.31 -24.26
CA GLN A 373 6.27 -3.75 -24.30
C GLN A 373 7.04 -3.22 -23.08
N VAL A 374 6.92 -1.93 -22.78
CA VAL A 374 7.57 -1.31 -21.61
C VAL A 374 7.05 -1.95 -20.30
N TYR A 375 5.75 -2.24 -20.22
CA TYR A 375 5.17 -2.95 -19.08
C TYR A 375 5.83 -4.32 -18.86
N VAL A 376 5.96 -5.12 -19.92
CA VAL A 376 6.56 -6.46 -19.85
C VAL A 376 8.06 -6.37 -19.52
N GLU A 377 8.79 -5.40 -20.09
CA GLU A 377 10.19 -5.15 -19.77
C GLU A 377 10.37 -4.82 -18.29
N ASN A 378 9.55 -3.92 -17.74
CA ASN A 378 9.57 -3.57 -16.32
C ASN A 378 9.27 -4.79 -15.44
N LEU A 379 8.26 -5.59 -15.82
CA LEU A 379 7.90 -6.79 -15.09
C LEU A 379 9.04 -7.81 -15.06
N ARG A 380 9.76 -7.98 -16.17
CA ARG A 380 10.94 -8.86 -16.26
C ARG A 380 12.15 -8.36 -15.49
N THR A 381 12.27 -7.05 -15.30
CA THR A 381 13.37 -6.46 -14.51
C THR A 381 13.25 -6.86 -13.02
N ASP A 382 12.05 -7.06 -12.54
CA ASP A 382 11.78 -7.47 -11.15
C ASP A 382 11.96 -8.99 -10.95
N ALA A 383 12.03 -9.77 -12.03
CA ALA A 383 12.01 -11.23 -11.99
C ALA A 383 13.27 -11.85 -12.61
N ASP A 384 13.86 -12.79 -11.88
CA ASP A 384 15.09 -13.49 -12.28
C ASP A 384 14.80 -14.58 -13.33
N GLN A 385 14.69 -14.20 -14.62
CA GLN A 385 14.53 -15.09 -15.80
C GLN A 385 13.37 -16.12 -15.72
N SER A 386 12.39 -15.90 -14.88
CA SER A 386 11.21 -16.78 -14.78
C SER A 386 10.36 -16.72 -16.05
N ALA A 387 9.83 -17.87 -16.48
CA ALA A 387 9.02 -17.97 -17.69
C ALA A 387 7.66 -17.26 -17.55
N ARG A 388 7.13 -17.19 -16.35
CA ARG A 388 5.87 -16.54 -16.00
C ARG A 388 6.06 -15.62 -14.79
N ILE A 389 5.37 -14.48 -14.77
CA ILE A 389 5.45 -13.49 -13.69
C ILE A 389 4.04 -13.05 -13.33
N THR A 390 3.69 -13.13 -12.04
CA THR A 390 2.39 -12.64 -11.58
C THR A 390 2.42 -11.14 -11.37
N ASP A 391 1.38 -10.44 -11.83
CA ASP A 391 0.98 -9.10 -11.39
C ASP A 391 -0.32 -9.28 -10.59
N LYS A 392 -0.21 -9.24 -9.26
CA LYS A 392 -1.35 -9.40 -8.37
C LYS A 392 -1.77 -8.03 -7.83
N LEU A 393 -2.28 -7.19 -8.69
CA LEU A 393 -2.94 -5.95 -8.31
C LEU A 393 -4.46 -6.14 -8.45
N PRO A 394 -5.21 -6.29 -7.33
CA PRO A 394 -6.64 -6.59 -7.39
C PRO A 394 -7.41 -5.68 -8.32
N HIS A 395 -7.15 -4.37 -8.29
CA HIS A 395 -7.83 -3.35 -9.11
C HIS A 395 -7.47 -3.37 -10.60
N ASN A 396 -6.57 -4.23 -11.06
CA ASN A 396 -6.38 -4.46 -12.50
C ASN A 396 -7.65 -5.01 -13.17
N PHE A 397 -8.68 -5.38 -12.39
CA PHE A 397 -10.00 -5.69 -12.94
C PHE A 397 -10.59 -4.52 -13.76
N LEU A 398 -10.23 -3.28 -13.45
CA LEU A 398 -10.61 -2.11 -14.24
C LEU A 398 -9.97 -2.12 -15.65
N ARG A 399 -8.83 -2.76 -15.83
CA ARG A 399 -8.03 -2.75 -17.05
C ARG A 399 -8.18 -4.00 -17.93
N VAL A 400 -9.05 -4.93 -17.58
CA VAL A 400 -9.20 -6.21 -18.31
C VAL A 400 -9.38 -5.97 -19.81
N GLY A 401 -10.25 -5.02 -20.21
CA GLY A 401 -10.46 -4.71 -21.62
C GLY A 401 -9.21 -4.25 -22.36
N LEU A 402 -8.36 -3.44 -21.71
CA LEU A 402 -7.07 -3.03 -22.27
C LEU A 402 -6.11 -4.21 -22.36
N LEU A 403 -5.92 -4.93 -21.25
CA LEU A 403 -4.96 -6.03 -21.15
C LEU A 403 -5.27 -7.14 -22.16
N ALA A 404 -6.54 -7.51 -22.30
CA ALA A 404 -6.98 -8.50 -23.27
C ALA A 404 -6.77 -8.04 -24.72
N ALA A 405 -6.89 -6.73 -25.01
CA ALA A 405 -6.69 -6.19 -26.34
C ALA A 405 -5.20 -6.10 -26.73
N VAL A 406 -4.31 -5.70 -25.82
CA VAL A 406 -2.89 -5.47 -26.13
C VAL A 406 -1.99 -6.68 -25.85
N MET A 407 -2.42 -7.60 -24.96
CA MET A 407 -1.67 -8.81 -24.54
C MET A 407 -2.59 -10.03 -24.48
N PRO A 408 -3.14 -10.52 -25.61
CA PRO A 408 -4.12 -11.60 -25.62
C PRO A 408 -3.57 -12.95 -25.13
N GLN A 409 -2.25 -13.12 -25.09
CA GLN A 409 -1.58 -14.33 -24.58
C GLN A 409 -1.31 -14.28 -23.07
N ALA A 410 -1.44 -13.11 -22.43
CA ALA A 410 -1.36 -12.98 -20.99
C ALA A 410 -2.51 -13.75 -20.33
N ARG A 411 -2.26 -14.31 -19.14
CA ARG A 411 -3.29 -15.05 -18.39
C ARG A 411 -3.94 -14.09 -17.39
N ILE A 412 -5.28 -14.07 -17.36
CA ILE A 412 -6.04 -13.25 -16.41
C ILE A 412 -6.83 -14.17 -15.49
N ILE A 413 -6.55 -14.13 -14.21
CA ILE A 413 -7.20 -14.96 -13.19
C ILE A 413 -8.10 -14.06 -12.35
N HIS A 414 -9.39 -14.29 -12.44
CA HIS A 414 -10.42 -13.57 -11.70
C HIS A 414 -10.77 -14.34 -10.42
N CYS A 415 -10.23 -13.85 -9.29
CA CYS A 415 -10.53 -14.40 -7.97
C CYS A 415 -11.87 -13.87 -7.47
N VAL A 416 -12.78 -14.78 -7.15
CA VAL A 416 -14.11 -14.48 -6.61
C VAL A 416 -14.31 -15.16 -5.27
N ARG A 417 -15.12 -14.55 -4.43
CA ARG A 417 -15.52 -15.05 -3.12
C ARG A 417 -16.92 -14.55 -2.81
N ASP A 418 -17.63 -15.22 -1.91
CA ASP A 418 -18.93 -14.77 -1.41
C ASP A 418 -18.93 -13.25 -1.16
N PRO A 419 -19.91 -12.50 -1.70
CA PRO A 419 -19.95 -11.04 -1.61
C PRO A 419 -19.98 -10.53 -0.17
N MET A 420 -20.76 -11.19 0.71
CA MET A 420 -20.87 -10.82 2.12
C MET A 420 -19.54 -11.03 2.86
N ASP A 421 -18.87 -12.17 2.63
CA ASP A 421 -17.56 -12.46 3.23
C ASP A 421 -16.46 -11.53 2.71
N THR A 422 -16.51 -11.19 1.42
CA THR A 422 -15.56 -10.26 0.79
C THR A 422 -15.72 -8.86 1.41
N CYS A 423 -16.93 -8.34 1.42
CA CYS A 423 -17.24 -7.01 1.95
C CYS A 423 -16.97 -6.93 3.46
N LEU A 424 -17.36 -7.94 4.24
CA LEU A 424 -17.02 -7.99 5.67
C LEU A 424 -15.49 -7.99 5.87
N SER A 425 -14.75 -8.77 5.09
CA SER A 425 -13.28 -8.80 5.19
C SER A 425 -12.62 -7.48 4.82
N ILE A 426 -13.21 -6.71 3.90
CA ILE A 426 -12.78 -5.35 3.58
C ILE A 426 -13.12 -4.41 4.74
N PHE A 427 -14.35 -4.42 5.24
CA PHE A 427 -14.83 -3.54 6.32
C PHE A 427 -14.06 -3.73 7.63
N THR A 428 -13.65 -4.97 7.94
CA THR A 428 -12.89 -5.30 9.16
C THR A 428 -11.39 -5.10 9.03
N HIS A 429 -10.92 -4.50 7.92
CA HIS A 429 -9.49 -4.25 7.69
C HIS A 429 -9.18 -2.77 7.52
N PHE A 430 -8.11 -2.30 8.18
CA PHE A 430 -7.63 -0.94 8.01
C PHE A 430 -6.81 -0.80 6.72
N PHE A 431 -7.32 -0.03 5.77
CA PHE A 431 -6.59 0.37 4.57
C PHE A 431 -6.04 1.78 4.75
N SER A 432 -4.72 1.94 4.66
CA SER A 432 -4.06 3.25 4.78
C SER A 432 -4.19 4.14 3.54
N SER A 433 -4.55 3.57 2.39
CA SER A 433 -4.73 4.25 1.10
C SER A 433 -6.20 4.27 0.70
N ALA A 434 -6.51 5.09 -0.30
CA ALA A 434 -7.84 5.52 -0.72
C ALA A 434 -8.78 4.43 -1.27
N HIS A 435 -9.11 3.42 -0.46
CA HIS A 435 -10.30 2.59 -0.71
C HIS A 435 -11.51 3.28 -0.08
N GLY A 436 -11.92 4.42 -0.64
CA GLY A 436 -12.94 5.29 -0.06
C GLY A 436 -14.27 4.59 0.23
N TYR A 437 -14.59 3.57 -0.54
CA TYR A 437 -15.78 2.73 -0.38
C TYR A 437 -15.73 1.79 0.85
N ALA A 438 -14.56 1.53 1.42
CA ALA A 438 -14.37 0.46 2.41
C ALA A 438 -14.98 0.76 3.78
N SER A 439 -15.20 2.04 4.11
CA SER A 439 -15.54 2.48 5.47
C SER A 439 -17.05 2.69 5.73
N ASP A 440 -17.91 2.38 4.76
CA ASP A 440 -19.36 2.38 4.91
C ASP A 440 -19.95 1.13 4.25
N LEU A 441 -20.82 0.41 4.95
CA LEU A 441 -21.37 -0.86 4.48
C LEU A 441 -22.25 -0.72 3.23
N ARG A 442 -22.96 0.41 3.08
CA ARG A 442 -23.80 0.66 1.89
C ARG A 442 -22.96 1.04 0.70
N GLU A 443 -22.02 2.00 0.88
CA GLU A 443 -21.07 2.41 -0.16
C GLU A 443 -20.24 1.20 -0.65
N LEU A 444 -19.81 0.35 0.28
CA LEU A 444 -19.06 -0.88 -0.02
C LEU A 444 -19.90 -1.88 -0.83
N GLY A 445 -21.16 -2.10 -0.45
CA GLY A 445 -22.07 -2.96 -1.20
C GLY A 445 -22.33 -2.42 -2.60
N GLN A 446 -22.54 -1.11 -2.76
CA GLN A 446 -22.74 -0.45 -4.04
C GLN A 446 -21.50 -0.56 -4.94
N TYR A 447 -20.29 -0.33 -4.37
CA TYR A 447 -19.04 -0.51 -5.10
C TYR A 447 -18.84 -1.97 -5.55
N TYR A 448 -19.18 -2.94 -4.70
CA TYR A 448 -19.13 -4.36 -5.08
C TYR A 448 -20.02 -4.67 -6.28
N ARG A 449 -21.23 -4.10 -6.34
CA ARG A 449 -22.13 -4.27 -7.47
C ARG A 449 -21.60 -3.60 -8.76
N LEU A 450 -20.99 -2.42 -8.65
CA LEU A 450 -20.31 -1.80 -9.80
C LEU A 450 -19.21 -2.70 -10.36
N TYR A 451 -18.39 -3.26 -9.47
CA TYR A 451 -17.37 -4.24 -9.84
C TYR A 451 -17.97 -5.47 -10.51
N GLU A 452 -19.00 -6.07 -9.93
CA GLU A 452 -19.65 -7.27 -10.46
C GLU A 452 -20.20 -7.05 -11.87
N ARG A 453 -20.89 -5.92 -12.11
CA ARG A 453 -21.38 -5.52 -13.44
C ARG A 453 -20.23 -5.35 -14.44
N LEU A 454 -19.16 -4.68 -14.05
CA LEU A 454 -18.00 -4.50 -14.92
C LEU A 454 -17.36 -5.86 -15.30
N MET A 455 -17.24 -6.78 -14.36
CA MET A 455 -16.69 -8.11 -14.63
C MET A 455 -17.60 -8.92 -15.57
N GLN A 456 -18.92 -8.80 -15.42
CA GLN A 456 -19.89 -9.40 -16.36
C GLN A 456 -19.75 -8.80 -17.77
N ASP A 457 -19.56 -7.48 -17.88
CA ASP A 457 -19.32 -6.82 -19.15
C ASP A 457 -18.03 -7.29 -19.82
N TRP A 458 -16.95 -7.47 -19.04
CA TRP A 458 -15.70 -8.02 -19.58
C TRP A 458 -15.87 -9.43 -20.09
N GLU A 459 -16.55 -10.31 -19.35
CA GLU A 459 -16.81 -11.69 -19.78
C GLU A 459 -17.65 -11.73 -21.06
N ALA A 460 -18.64 -10.84 -21.19
CA ALA A 460 -19.48 -10.76 -22.37
C ALA A 460 -18.72 -10.25 -23.63
N ARG A 461 -17.77 -9.32 -23.44
CA ARG A 461 -16.98 -8.73 -24.54
C ARG A 461 -15.77 -9.57 -24.93
N PHE A 462 -15.19 -10.31 -23.98
CA PHE A 462 -14.02 -11.14 -24.15
C PHE A 462 -14.26 -12.56 -23.59
N PRO A 463 -15.16 -13.35 -24.19
CA PRO A 463 -15.49 -14.68 -23.68
C PRO A 463 -14.25 -15.53 -23.54
N GLY A 464 -14.03 -16.08 -22.34
CA GLY A 464 -12.92 -16.98 -22.06
C GLY A 464 -11.54 -16.30 -21.89
N CYS A 465 -11.46 -14.97 -21.87
CA CYS A 465 -10.17 -14.28 -21.60
C CYS A 465 -9.74 -14.41 -20.14
N MET A 466 -10.64 -14.76 -19.23
CA MET A 466 -10.37 -14.89 -17.81
C MET A 466 -10.65 -16.29 -17.30
N HIS A 467 -9.83 -16.78 -16.40
CA HIS A 467 -10.11 -17.97 -15.60
C HIS A 467 -10.72 -17.54 -14.26
N ARG A 468 -11.98 -17.90 -14.03
CA ARG A 468 -12.65 -17.64 -12.76
C ARG A 468 -12.29 -18.71 -11.73
N ILE A 469 -11.74 -18.31 -10.57
CA ILE A 469 -11.46 -19.16 -9.44
C ILE A 469 -12.25 -18.69 -8.20
N SER A 470 -13.08 -19.60 -7.65
CA SER A 470 -13.83 -19.34 -6.42
C SER A 470 -12.99 -19.72 -5.20
N TYR A 471 -12.94 -18.82 -4.21
CA TYR A 471 -12.28 -19.08 -2.93
C TYR A 471 -12.91 -20.30 -2.22
N GLU A 472 -14.22 -20.41 -2.26
CA GLU A 472 -14.98 -21.51 -1.64
C GLU A 472 -14.66 -22.85 -2.30
N ASP A 473 -14.62 -22.89 -3.64
CA ASP A 473 -14.27 -24.11 -4.39
C ASP A 473 -12.81 -24.50 -4.13
N LEU A 474 -11.90 -23.52 -4.09
CA LEU A 474 -10.50 -23.74 -3.77
C LEU A 474 -10.30 -24.30 -2.35
N VAL A 475 -11.10 -23.85 -1.38
CA VAL A 475 -11.08 -24.37 0.00
C VAL A 475 -11.71 -25.77 0.08
N ALA A 476 -12.75 -26.04 -0.72
CA ALA A 476 -13.46 -27.32 -0.72
C ALA A 476 -12.67 -28.44 -1.41
N ASP A 477 -12.01 -28.14 -2.53
CA ASP A 477 -11.24 -29.11 -3.34
C ASP A 477 -10.02 -28.42 -3.98
N HIS A 478 -9.03 -28.16 -3.15
CA HIS A 478 -7.84 -27.40 -3.57
C HIS A 478 -7.01 -28.12 -4.64
N GLU A 479 -6.93 -29.44 -4.60
CA GLU A 479 -6.16 -30.20 -5.60
C GLU A 479 -6.75 -30.05 -7.00
N ARG A 480 -8.07 -30.19 -7.13
CA ARG A 480 -8.77 -30.00 -8.40
C ARG A 480 -8.62 -28.57 -8.92
N GLU A 481 -8.87 -27.57 -8.06
CA GLU A 481 -8.86 -26.17 -8.48
C GLU A 481 -7.44 -25.69 -8.81
N ILE A 482 -6.41 -26.16 -8.09
CA ILE A 482 -5.01 -25.86 -8.41
C ILE A 482 -4.61 -26.51 -9.75
N ASN A 483 -5.03 -27.74 -10.03
CA ASN A 483 -4.75 -28.36 -11.33
C ASN A 483 -5.39 -27.56 -12.48
N ARG A 484 -6.65 -27.15 -12.34
CA ARG A 484 -7.34 -26.30 -13.34
C ARG A 484 -6.66 -24.95 -13.54
N LEU A 485 -6.19 -24.34 -12.45
CA LEU A 485 -5.45 -23.08 -12.48
C LEU A 485 -4.13 -23.22 -13.26
N LEU A 486 -3.36 -24.26 -12.97
CA LEU A 486 -2.08 -24.52 -13.65
C LEU A 486 -2.30 -24.86 -15.14
N GLU A 487 -3.30 -25.67 -15.45
CA GLU A 487 -3.68 -25.98 -16.84
C GLU A 487 -4.03 -24.71 -17.63
N TYR A 488 -4.85 -23.80 -17.04
CA TYR A 488 -5.17 -22.52 -17.66
C TYR A 488 -3.92 -21.67 -17.90
N CYS A 489 -2.97 -21.69 -16.97
CA CYS A 489 -1.71 -20.96 -17.09
C CYS A 489 -0.71 -21.63 -18.05
N GLY A 490 -1.01 -22.80 -18.60
CA GLY A 490 -0.09 -23.58 -19.44
C GLY A 490 1.11 -24.12 -18.66
N LEU A 491 0.93 -24.40 -17.37
CA LEU A 491 1.97 -24.87 -16.45
C LEU A 491 1.76 -26.34 -16.14
N PRO A 492 2.82 -27.17 -16.09
CA PRO A 492 2.71 -28.54 -15.62
C PRO A 492 2.40 -28.56 -14.12
N PHE A 493 1.79 -29.65 -13.65
CA PHE A 493 1.55 -29.81 -12.22
C PHE A 493 2.85 -29.98 -11.43
N GLU A 494 2.99 -29.20 -10.36
CA GLU A 494 4.07 -29.35 -9.38
C GLU A 494 3.50 -29.52 -7.95
N PRO A 495 3.97 -30.53 -7.17
CA PRO A 495 3.50 -30.76 -5.81
C PRO A 495 3.72 -29.58 -4.85
N GLY A 496 4.66 -28.68 -5.15
CA GLY A 496 4.90 -27.44 -4.42
C GLY A 496 3.67 -26.55 -4.35
N CYS A 497 2.86 -26.51 -5.41
CA CYS A 497 1.66 -25.70 -5.47
C CYS A 497 0.57 -26.17 -4.47
N LEU A 498 0.54 -27.46 -4.10
CA LEU A 498 -0.34 -27.97 -3.03
C LEU A 498 0.19 -27.63 -1.62
N ARG A 499 1.49 -27.42 -1.49
CA ARG A 499 2.15 -27.02 -0.24
C ARG A 499 2.58 -25.56 -0.26
N PHE A 500 1.80 -24.69 -0.91
CA PHE A 500 2.10 -23.28 -1.10
C PHE A 500 2.44 -22.52 0.21
N HIS A 501 1.91 -22.98 1.34
CA HIS A 501 2.18 -22.40 2.67
C HIS A 501 3.62 -22.66 3.16
N GLU A 502 4.35 -23.62 2.57
CA GLU A 502 5.76 -23.88 2.83
C GLU A 502 6.69 -22.98 2.00
N THR A 503 6.15 -22.34 0.96
CA THR A 503 6.95 -21.50 0.05
C THR A 503 7.31 -20.20 0.74
N ILE A 504 8.62 -19.99 0.95
CA ILE A 504 9.17 -18.79 1.58
C ILE A 504 9.39 -17.73 0.52
N ARG A 505 8.56 -16.69 0.53
CA ARG A 505 8.73 -15.48 -0.27
C ARG A 505 8.23 -14.26 0.49
N ALA A 506 8.64 -13.09 0.04
CA ALA A 506 8.10 -11.83 0.54
C ALA A 506 6.61 -11.69 0.16
N VAL A 507 5.74 -11.45 1.13
CA VAL A 507 4.31 -11.19 0.92
C VAL A 507 3.95 -9.90 1.64
N ASN A 508 3.88 -8.82 0.89
CA ASN A 508 3.57 -7.49 1.42
C ASN A 508 2.08 -7.16 1.24
N THR A 509 1.22 -7.95 1.87
CA THR A 509 -0.24 -7.74 1.84
C THR A 509 -0.85 -8.02 3.20
N PRO A 510 -2.07 -7.51 3.47
CA PRO A 510 -2.81 -7.85 4.69
C PRO A 510 -3.03 -9.34 4.91
N SER A 511 -2.87 -10.15 3.88
CA SER A 511 -3.03 -11.61 3.93
C SER A 511 -1.72 -12.36 4.18
N ALA A 512 -0.60 -11.68 4.46
CA ALA A 512 0.72 -12.29 4.58
C ALA A 512 0.81 -13.44 5.60
N VAL A 513 0.14 -13.31 6.74
CA VAL A 513 0.08 -14.37 7.76
C VAL A 513 -0.82 -15.52 7.30
N GLN A 514 -1.92 -15.21 6.63
CA GLN A 514 -2.93 -16.18 6.20
C GLN A 514 -2.39 -17.12 5.11
N VAL A 515 -1.66 -16.61 4.13
CA VAL A 515 -1.13 -17.43 3.02
C VAL A 515 0.02 -18.36 3.42
N ARG A 516 0.56 -18.20 4.62
CA ARG A 516 1.57 -19.08 5.23
C ARG A 516 0.99 -20.18 6.10
N GLN A 517 -0.32 -20.34 6.09
CA GLN A 517 -1.03 -21.40 6.79
C GLN A 517 -1.68 -22.35 5.76
N PRO A 518 -1.84 -23.62 6.09
CA PRO A 518 -2.68 -24.51 5.28
C PRO A 518 -4.07 -23.93 5.09
N LEU A 519 -4.76 -24.30 4.03
CA LEU A 519 -6.13 -23.87 3.78
C LEU A 519 -7.04 -24.20 4.97
N TYR A 520 -7.85 -23.23 5.38
CA TYR A 520 -8.77 -23.38 6.50
C TYR A 520 -10.19 -22.93 6.11
N GLN A 521 -11.19 -23.64 6.64
CA GLN A 521 -12.61 -23.41 6.29
C GLN A 521 -13.25 -22.25 7.09
N SER A 522 -12.62 -21.77 8.17
CA SER A 522 -13.23 -20.79 9.08
C SER A 522 -13.48 -19.40 8.45
N ALA A 523 -12.91 -19.14 7.29
CA ALA A 523 -13.13 -17.94 6.51
C ALA A 523 -14.37 -18.01 5.60
N VAL A 524 -14.91 -19.19 5.34
CA VAL A 524 -16.14 -19.40 4.55
C VAL A 524 -17.35 -19.16 5.45
N SER A 525 -18.26 -18.35 4.98
CA SER A 525 -19.47 -17.92 5.74
C SER A 525 -19.17 -17.21 7.06
N ARG A 526 -18.01 -16.54 7.18
CA ARG A 526 -17.63 -15.75 8.36
C ARG A 526 -18.64 -14.64 8.65
N TRP A 527 -19.25 -14.07 7.61
CA TRP A 527 -20.24 -13.00 7.72
C TRP A 527 -21.46 -13.38 8.59
N LYS A 528 -21.82 -14.66 8.70
CA LYS A 528 -22.94 -15.13 9.53
C LYS A 528 -22.76 -14.82 11.02
N ARG A 529 -21.51 -14.69 11.49
CA ARG A 529 -21.20 -14.31 12.87
C ARG A 529 -21.57 -12.86 13.16
N TYR A 530 -21.74 -12.04 12.12
CA TYR A 530 -22.06 -10.61 12.15
C TYR A 530 -23.39 -10.28 11.47
N GLU A 531 -24.24 -11.27 11.19
CA GLU A 531 -25.45 -11.15 10.36
C GLU A 531 -26.37 -10.00 10.80
N THR A 532 -26.53 -9.81 12.11
CA THR A 532 -27.39 -8.75 12.68
C THR A 532 -26.88 -7.35 12.36
N HIS A 533 -25.57 -7.19 12.24
CA HIS A 533 -24.91 -5.91 11.98
C HIS A 533 -24.80 -5.61 10.47
N LEU A 534 -24.82 -6.64 9.62
CA LEU A 534 -24.59 -6.52 8.18
C LEU A 534 -25.86 -6.27 7.36
N ARG A 535 -27.00 -5.96 7.99
CA ARG A 535 -28.27 -5.67 7.28
C ARG A 535 -28.12 -4.58 6.20
N PRO A 536 -27.40 -3.45 6.45
CA PRO A 536 -27.24 -2.42 5.41
C PRO A 536 -26.53 -2.94 4.15
N LEU A 537 -25.48 -3.77 4.32
CA LEU A 537 -24.75 -4.41 3.24
C LEU A 537 -25.63 -5.44 2.50
N HIS A 538 -26.29 -6.32 3.26
CA HIS A 538 -27.15 -7.36 2.70
C HIS A 538 -28.27 -6.76 1.83
N THR A 539 -28.90 -5.67 2.29
CA THR A 539 -29.95 -4.99 1.51
C THR A 539 -29.43 -4.57 0.15
N VAL A 540 -28.28 -3.90 0.09
CA VAL A 540 -27.69 -3.41 -1.17
C VAL A 540 -27.28 -4.57 -2.09
N LEU A 541 -26.67 -5.62 -1.55
CA LEU A 541 -26.23 -6.76 -2.34
C LEU A 541 -27.41 -7.63 -2.84
N ALA A 542 -28.55 -7.59 -2.16
CA ALA A 542 -29.78 -8.30 -2.56
C ALA A 542 -30.63 -7.54 -3.59
N GLU A 543 -30.42 -6.24 -3.78
CA GLU A 543 -31.08 -5.46 -4.80
C GLU A 543 -30.71 -6.04 -6.18
N ARG A 544 -31.74 -6.49 -6.95
CA ARG A 544 -31.56 -6.88 -8.36
C ARG A 544 -31.79 -5.67 -9.24
N ASP A 545 -30.94 -5.48 -10.23
CA ASP A 545 -31.11 -4.43 -11.26
C ASP A 545 -32.34 -4.66 -12.11
#